data_337a1529a5bd4298be351b6c63985922
#
_entry.id   337a1529a5bd4298be351b6c63985922
#
_cell.length_a   1.000
_cell.length_b   1.000
_cell.length_c   1.000
_cell.angle_alpha   90.00
_cell.angle_beta   90.00
_cell.angle_gamma   90.00
#
_symmetry.space_group_name_H-M   'P 1'
#
loop_
_entity.id
_entity.type
_entity.pdbx_description
1 polymer ?
#
loop_
_entity_poly.entity_id
_entity_poly.type
_entity_poly.pdbx_seq_one_letter_code
_entity_poly.pdbx_strand_id
1 'polypeptide(L)'
;YKRQVQEARSKTDLPVIASINCVADKGDWIEYATAMADAGASALELNIFIQPTDIHAQARELELNYAEIVGRVAGAVKIPVSVKLPMRLTNVFALSSALLGYGARGVVFFNRFFEPDVDVERMTFVESSPYSEPTELRNVLRMVAICSAVLPQLDLSVSTGVHDGEAAVKALLCGAEAVQVCTAIHQKGFEVIAEMNEYIDRWAERQGFGSLDEFRGRLNFKNDTSAMFQLSLIHISEPTRH
;
A
#
# COMPACT_ATOMS: atom_id res chain seq x y z
N TYR A 1 8.76 -14.50 -15.25
CA TYR A 1 8.40 -13.11 -14.95
C TYR A 1 8.97 -12.11 -15.97
N LYS A 2 10.27 -12.16 -16.35
CA LYS A 2 10.84 -11.30 -17.42
C LYS A 2 9.98 -11.28 -18.68
N ARG A 3 9.61 -12.47 -19.18
CA ARG A 3 8.80 -12.60 -20.39
C ARG A 3 7.42 -11.94 -20.25
N GLN A 4 6.79 -12.01 -19.05
CA GLN A 4 5.51 -11.38 -18.81
C GLN A 4 5.59 -9.85 -18.84
N VAL A 5 6.65 -9.26 -18.27
CA VAL A 5 6.90 -7.80 -18.34
C VAL A 5 7.11 -7.38 -19.81
N GLN A 6 7.96 -8.08 -20.55
CA GLN A 6 8.21 -7.81 -21.96
C GLN A 6 6.94 -7.94 -22.81
N GLU A 7 6.14 -8.96 -22.57
CA GLU A 7 4.88 -9.18 -23.29
C GLU A 7 3.86 -8.08 -22.98
N ALA A 8 3.70 -7.68 -21.71
CA ALA A 8 2.83 -6.57 -21.32
C ALA A 8 3.27 -5.28 -22.01
N ARG A 9 4.56 -4.94 -21.96
CA ARG A 9 5.11 -3.74 -22.62
C ARG A 9 4.96 -3.75 -24.12
N SER A 10 4.98 -4.92 -24.76
CA SER A 10 4.79 -5.02 -26.22
C SER A 10 3.32 -4.90 -26.66
N LYS A 11 2.36 -5.12 -25.77
CA LYS A 11 0.92 -5.15 -26.06
C LYS A 11 0.16 -3.92 -25.60
N THR A 12 0.76 -3.09 -24.74
CA THR A 12 0.07 -1.93 -24.13
C THR A 12 1.05 -0.82 -23.82
N ASP A 13 0.55 0.43 -23.87
CA ASP A 13 1.26 1.63 -23.43
C ASP A 13 1.13 1.87 -21.91
N LEU A 14 0.38 1.05 -21.20
CA LEU A 14 0.21 1.16 -19.75
C LEU A 14 1.54 0.98 -19.03
N PRO A 15 1.81 1.76 -17.96
CA PRO A 15 2.98 1.54 -17.12
C PRO A 15 2.91 0.16 -16.45
N VAL A 16 4.00 -0.59 -16.52
CA VAL A 16 4.12 -1.91 -15.88
C VAL A 16 4.98 -1.77 -14.64
N ILE A 17 4.37 -1.92 -13.46
CA ILE A 17 5.08 -1.97 -12.18
C ILE A 17 5.33 -3.43 -11.85
N ALA A 18 6.60 -3.84 -11.80
CA ALA A 18 6.95 -5.21 -11.43
C ALA A 18 7.06 -5.33 -9.90
N SER A 19 6.19 -6.16 -9.31
CA SER A 19 6.27 -6.48 -7.88
C SER A 19 7.17 -7.69 -7.67
N ILE A 20 8.19 -7.53 -6.84
CA ILE A 20 9.15 -8.58 -6.50
C ILE A 20 9.13 -8.88 -5.01
N ASN A 21 9.30 -10.15 -4.67
CA ASN A 21 9.40 -10.65 -3.31
C ASN A 21 10.57 -11.60 -3.19
N CYS A 22 11.45 -11.36 -2.22
CA CYS A 22 12.60 -12.21 -1.93
C CYS A 22 12.67 -12.48 -0.43
N VAL A 23 13.34 -13.54 -0.04
CA VAL A 23 13.66 -13.78 1.37
C VAL A 23 14.64 -12.71 1.84
N ALA A 24 14.30 -11.99 2.90
CA ALA A 24 14.84 -10.68 3.25
C ALA A 24 16.38 -10.59 3.35
N ASP A 25 17.05 -11.60 3.85
CA ASP A 25 18.47 -11.58 4.19
C ASP A 25 19.40 -12.28 3.18
N LYS A 26 18.87 -12.95 2.16
CA LYS A 26 19.66 -13.75 1.20
C LYS A 26 19.73 -13.20 -0.22
N GLY A 27 19.37 -11.97 -0.44
CA GLY A 27 20.06 -11.10 -1.35
C GLY A 27 19.86 -11.12 -2.84
N ASP A 28 18.91 -11.79 -3.43
CA ASP A 28 18.67 -11.71 -4.89
C ASP A 28 17.84 -10.48 -5.31
N TRP A 29 17.58 -9.56 -4.38
CA TRP A 29 16.82 -8.35 -4.63
C TRP A 29 17.35 -7.53 -5.79
N ILE A 30 18.68 -7.35 -5.86
CA ILE A 30 19.35 -6.58 -6.94
C ILE A 30 19.23 -7.31 -8.27
N GLU A 31 19.44 -8.61 -8.28
CA GLU A 31 19.35 -9.42 -9.50
C GLU A 31 17.94 -9.39 -10.09
N TYR A 32 16.92 -9.64 -9.26
CA TYR A 32 15.53 -9.57 -9.72
C TYR A 32 15.11 -8.16 -10.13
N ALA A 33 15.51 -7.14 -9.37
CA ALA A 33 15.22 -5.74 -9.69
C ALA A 33 15.81 -5.33 -11.04
N THR A 34 17.09 -5.62 -11.25
CA THR A 34 17.78 -5.36 -12.52
C THR A 34 17.13 -6.14 -13.66
N ALA A 35 16.82 -7.41 -13.44
CA ALA A 35 16.15 -8.25 -14.43
C ALA A 35 14.78 -7.73 -14.86
N MET A 36 14.00 -7.15 -13.94
CA MET A 36 12.69 -6.55 -14.26
C MET A 36 12.86 -5.20 -14.96
N ALA A 37 13.82 -4.38 -14.52
CA ALA A 37 14.15 -3.12 -15.17
C ALA A 37 14.59 -3.33 -16.63
N ASP A 38 15.50 -4.28 -16.87
CA ASP A 38 15.98 -4.66 -18.22
C ASP A 38 14.86 -5.24 -19.10
N ALA A 39 13.85 -5.86 -18.50
CA ALA A 39 12.66 -6.35 -19.21
C ALA A 39 11.70 -5.23 -19.62
N GLY A 40 11.94 -3.98 -19.19
CA GLY A 40 11.14 -2.81 -19.54
C GLY A 40 10.08 -2.44 -18.51
N ALA A 41 10.19 -2.89 -17.26
CA ALA A 41 9.32 -2.41 -16.19
C ALA A 41 9.45 -0.89 -16.04
N SER A 42 8.32 -0.21 -15.84
CA SER A 42 8.25 1.24 -15.63
C SER A 42 8.64 1.65 -14.21
N ALA A 43 8.39 0.77 -13.26
CA ALA A 43 8.76 0.91 -11.84
C ALA A 43 8.84 -0.46 -11.16
N LEU A 44 9.39 -0.49 -9.97
CA LEU A 44 9.42 -1.68 -9.11
C LEU A 44 8.57 -1.46 -7.86
N GLU A 45 7.92 -2.51 -7.41
CA GLU A 45 7.34 -2.62 -6.07
C GLU A 45 8.12 -3.71 -5.31
N LEU A 46 8.77 -3.35 -4.21
CA LEU A 46 9.42 -4.31 -3.32
C LEU A 46 8.40 -4.75 -2.26
N ASN A 47 7.94 -5.98 -2.36
CA ASN A 47 7.06 -6.57 -1.36
C ASN A 47 7.90 -7.22 -0.26
N ILE A 48 8.37 -6.41 0.68
CA ILE A 48 9.25 -6.84 1.76
C ILE A 48 8.41 -7.32 2.93
N PHE A 49 8.66 -8.55 3.36
CA PHE A 49 8.03 -9.12 4.53
C PHE A 49 9.09 -9.78 5.42
N ILE A 50 9.23 -9.26 6.63
CA ILE A 50 10.10 -9.83 7.66
C ILE A 50 9.21 -10.18 8.85
N GLN A 51 9.03 -11.49 9.12
CA GLN A 51 8.33 -11.98 10.30
C GLN A 51 9.36 -12.30 11.37
N PRO A 52 9.49 -11.47 12.41
CA PRO A 52 10.42 -11.76 13.49
C PRO A 52 9.89 -12.93 14.32
N THR A 53 10.72 -13.94 14.47
CA THR A 53 10.47 -15.09 15.36
C THR A 53 11.46 -15.15 16.51
N ASP A 54 12.51 -14.32 16.47
CA ASP A 54 13.48 -14.17 17.56
C ASP A 54 13.00 -13.11 18.55
N ILE A 55 12.84 -13.50 19.80
CA ILE A 55 12.43 -12.61 20.91
C ILE A 55 13.47 -11.54 21.24
N HIS A 56 14.71 -11.69 20.79
CA HIS A 56 15.79 -10.73 20.98
C HIS A 56 15.95 -9.74 19.83
N ALA A 57 15.24 -9.95 18.70
CA ALA A 57 15.29 -9.06 17.57
C ALA A 57 14.75 -7.66 17.95
N GLN A 58 15.54 -6.64 17.66
CA GLN A 58 15.14 -5.26 17.93
C GLN A 58 14.31 -4.70 16.77
N ALA A 59 13.16 -4.08 17.06
CA ALA A 59 12.28 -3.51 16.04
C ALA A 59 13.02 -2.52 15.12
N ARG A 60 13.92 -1.70 15.69
CA ARG A 60 14.73 -0.75 14.93
C ARG A 60 15.65 -1.43 13.90
N GLU A 61 16.25 -2.56 14.26
CA GLU A 61 17.13 -3.31 13.36
C GLU A 61 16.34 -3.93 12.22
N LEU A 62 15.14 -4.45 12.52
CA LEU A 62 14.24 -4.99 11.51
C LEU A 62 13.79 -3.89 10.52
N GLU A 63 13.40 -2.71 11.03
CA GLU A 63 13.01 -1.58 10.19
C GLU A 63 14.20 -1.04 9.36
N LEU A 64 15.41 -1.02 9.91
CA LEU A 64 16.62 -0.64 9.19
C LEU A 64 16.90 -1.59 8.01
N ASN A 65 16.67 -2.89 8.20
CA ASN A 65 16.80 -3.89 7.14
C ASN A 65 15.92 -3.58 5.92
N TYR A 66 14.67 -3.10 6.14
CA TYR A 66 13.82 -2.63 5.04
C TYR A 66 14.48 -1.50 4.26
N ALA A 67 15.00 -0.49 4.97
CA ALA A 67 15.65 0.65 4.36
C ALA A 67 16.93 0.27 3.60
N GLU A 68 17.76 -0.61 4.14
CA GLU A 68 18.98 -1.10 3.49
C GLU A 68 18.69 -1.88 2.20
N ILE A 69 17.68 -2.76 2.20
CA ILE A 69 17.22 -3.47 0.99
C ILE A 69 16.84 -2.45 -0.09
N VAL A 70 16.03 -1.46 0.29
CA VAL A 70 15.58 -0.41 -0.62
C VAL A 70 16.76 0.40 -1.17
N GLY A 71 17.70 0.81 -0.32
CA GLY A 71 18.88 1.57 -0.73
C GLY A 71 19.75 0.82 -1.74
N ARG A 72 19.93 -0.49 -1.51
CA ARG A 72 20.68 -1.34 -2.43
C ARG A 72 19.98 -1.48 -3.79
N VAL A 73 18.67 -1.68 -3.79
CA VAL A 73 17.88 -1.81 -5.02
C VAL A 73 17.81 -0.48 -5.75
N ALA A 74 17.46 0.62 -5.08
CA ALA A 74 17.37 1.95 -5.68
C ALA A 74 18.69 2.43 -6.26
N GLY A 75 19.82 2.03 -5.65
CA GLY A 75 21.16 2.32 -6.20
C GLY A 75 21.53 1.46 -7.44
N ALA A 76 20.87 0.33 -7.64
CA ALA A 76 21.17 -0.59 -8.73
C ALA A 76 20.32 -0.37 -10.00
N VAL A 77 19.14 0.27 -9.87
CA VAL A 77 18.22 0.50 -10.99
C VAL A 77 18.01 1.99 -11.26
N LYS A 78 17.54 2.34 -12.46
CA LYS A 78 17.22 3.72 -12.85
C LYS A 78 15.72 4.04 -12.82
N ILE A 79 14.88 3.01 -12.64
CA ILE A 79 13.43 3.16 -12.57
C ILE A 79 12.99 3.40 -11.11
N PRO A 80 11.85 4.07 -10.88
CA PRO A 80 11.34 4.31 -9.52
C PRO A 80 11.12 3.02 -8.74
N VAL A 81 11.38 3.08 -7.44
CA VAL A 81 11.18 1.98 -6.50
C VAL A 81 10.13 2.37 -5.47
N SER A 82 9.10 1.57 -5.34
CA SER A 82 8.12 1.63 -4.25
C SER A 82 8.27 0.43 -3.32
N VAL A 83 7.72 0.56 -2.12
CA VAL A 83 7.79 -0.50 -1.10
C VAL A 83 6.41 -0.81 -0.58
N LYS A 84 6.00 -2.07 -0.65
CA LYS A 84 4.75 -2.53 -0.05
C LYS A 84 5.02 -3.05 1.36
N LEU A 85 4.42 -2.38 2.33
CA LEU A 85 4.68 -2.61 3.75
C LEU A 85 3.65 -3.56 4.39
N PRO A 86 4.06 -4.29 5.44
CA PRO A 86 3.12 -4.97 6.32
C PRO A 86 2.33 -3.97 7.17
N MET A 87 1.12 -4.35 7.60
CA MET A 87 0.29 -3.50 8.45
C MET A 87 0.82 -3.42 9.90
N ARG A 88 1.52 -4.45 10.35
CA ARG A 88 2.00 -4.56 11.74
C ARG A 88 3.42 -4.04 11.88
N LEU A 89 3.53 -2.74 12.06
CA LEU A 89 4.79 -2.01 12.29
C LEU A 89 4.65 -1.11 13.51
N THR A 90 5.74 -0.88 14.23
CA THR A 90 5.74 -0.03 15.42
C THR A 90 5.52 1.45 15.07
N ASN A 91 6.24 1.96 14.06
CA ASN A 91 6.12 3.33 13.58
C ASN A 91 6.28 3.37 12.05
N VAL A 92 5.15 3.17 11.36
CA VAL A 92 5.13 3.16 9.90
C VAL A 92 5.58 4.48 9.27
N PHE A 93 5.37 5.61 9.95
CA PHE A 93 5.76 6.94 9.43
C PHE A 93 7.26 7.15 9.50
N ALA A 94 7.90 6.73 10.61
CA ALA A 94 9.35 6.77 10.75
C ALA A 94 10.02 5.86 9.71
N LEU A 95 9.49 4.65 9.52
CA LEU A 95 9.98 3.74 8.48
C LEU A 95 9.78 4.34 7.09
N SER A 96 8.61 4.91 6.76
CA SER A 96 8.36 5.54 5.47
C SER A 96 9.32 6.70 5.19
N SER A 97 9.63 7.49 6.21
CA SER A 97 10.64 8.56 6.12
C SER A 97 12.05 8.00 5.86
N ALA A 98 12.42 6.93 6.53
CA ALA A 98 13.70 6.25 6.28
C ALA A 98 13.75 5.69 4.85
N LEU A 99 12.71 5.01 4.39
CA LEU A 99 12.61 4.46 3.03
C LEU A 99 12.79 5.56 1.96
N LEU A 100 12.16 6.72 2.15
CA LEU A 100 12.36 7.89 1.28
C LEU A 100 13.83 8.32 1.26
N GLY A 101 14.48 8.41 2.42
CA GLY A 101 15.90 8.74 2.55
C GLY A 101 16.83 7.73 1.87
N TYR A 102 16.44 6.47 1.79
CA TYR A 102 17.14 5.39 1.09
C TYR A 102 16.76 5.26 -0.39
N GLY A 103 15.93 6.13 -0.92
CA GLY A 103 15.66 6.23 -2.36
C GLY A 103 14.33 5.64 -2.83
N ALA A 104 13.44 5.24 -1.93
CA ALA A 104 12.07 4.91 -2.30
C ALA A 104 11.36 6.16 -2.82
N ARG A 105 10.54 6.00 -3.87
CA ARG A 105 9.69 7.07 -4.39
C ARG A 105 8.25 6.94 -3.91
N GLY A 106 7.83 5.73 -3.54
CA GLY A 106 6.49 5.48 -3.04
C GLY A 106 6.42 4.36 -2.02
N VAL A 107 5.32 4.34 -1.28
CA VAL A 107 4.98 3.29 -0.32
C VAL A 107 3.55 2.83 -0.54
N VAL A 108 3.35 1.53 -0.45
CA VAL A 108 2.03 0.91 -0.54
C VAL A 108 1.56 0.49 0.84
N PHE A 109 0.43 0.98 1.29
CA PHE A 109 -0.26 0.64 2.53
C PHE A 109 -1.50 -0.20 2.21
N PHE A 110 -1.59 -1.46 2.59
CA PHE A 110 -0.61 -2.40 3.13
C PHE A 110 -0.69 -3.73 2.39
N ASN A 111 0.33 -4.56 2.54
CA ASN A 111 0.21 -5.97 2.18
C ASN A 111 -0.77 -6.65 3.13
N ARG A 112 -1.67 -7.47 2.58
CA ARG A 112 -2.56 -8.30 3.36
C ARG A 112 -1.88 -9.63 3.62
N PHE A 113 -1.72 -9.97 4.90
CA PHE A 113 -1.21 -11.27 5.28
C PHE A 113 -2.32 -12.32 5.30
N PHE A 114 -1.89 -13.53 5.04
CA PHE A 114 -2.69 -14.69 5.32
C PHE A 114 -2.79 -14.85 6.86
N GLU A 115 -4.00 -14.75 7.39
CA GLU A 115 -4.29 -14.94 8.80
C GLU A 115 -4.96 -16.31 8.95
N PRO A 116 -4.29 -17.33 9.54
CA PRO A 116 -4.91 -18.62 9.75
C PRO A 116 -6.03 -18.54 10.78
N ASP A 117 -7.05 -19.38 10.62
CA ASP A 117 -8.10 -19.60 11.61
C ASP A 117 -7.87 -20.94 12.32
N VAL A 118 -8.68 -21.26 13.32
CA VAL A 118 -8.56 -22.47 14.14
C VAL A 118 -9.83 -23.29 14.06
N ASP A 119 -9.70 -24.54 13.63
CA ASP A 119 -10.74 -25.54 13.80
C ASP A 119 -10.65 -26.11 15.23
N VAL A 120 -11.61 -25.73 16.07
CA VAL A 120 -11.60 -26.08 17.49
C VAL A 120 -11.87 -27.58 17.73
N GLU A 121 -12.60 -28.23 16.83
CA GLU A 121 -12.91 -29.65 16.97
C GLU A 121 -11.72 -30.53 16.58
N ARG A 122 -11.00 -30.12 15.53
CA ARG A 122 -9.80 -30.82 15.06
C ARG A 122 -8.51 -30.37 15.75
N MET A 123 -8.57 -29.24 16.48
CA MET A 123 -7.41 -28.59 17.11
C MET A 123 -6.26 -28.35 16.11
N THR A 124 -6.61 -27.84 14.91
CA THR A 124 -5.67 -27.53 13.83
C THR A 124 -5.88 -26.12 13.29
N PHE A 125 -4.84 -25.54 12.74
CA PHE A 125 -4.99 -24.34 11.92
C PHE A 125 -5.68 -24.70 10.61
N VAL A 126 -6.57 -23.82 10.16
CA VAL A 126 -7.26 -23.87 8.87
C VAL A 126 -7.03 -22.61 8.08
N GLU A 127 -7.17 -22.73 6.76
CA GLU A 127 -7.03 -21.57 5.88
C GLU A 127 -8.23 -20.63 6.02
N SER A 128 -7.96 -19.35 6.22
CA SER A 128 -8.95 -18.28 6.06
C SER A 128 -9.06 -17.83 4.61
N SER A 129 -10.03 -16.96 4.31
CA SER A 129 -10.17 -16.41 2.97
C SER A 129 -8.91 -15.62 2.56
N PRO A 130 -8.33 -15.89 1.36
CA PRO A 130 -7.24 -15.10 0.81
C PRO A 130 -7.72 -13.71 0.35
N TYR A 131 -9.02 -13.47 0.25
CA TYR A 131 -9.61 -12.24 -0.25
C TYR A 131 -9.81 -11.22 0.86
N SER A 132 -9.59 -9.95 0.54
CA SER A 132 -9.85 -8.85 1.46
C SER A 132 -11.35 -8.59 1.61
N GLU A 133 -11.71 -8.01 2.75
CA GLU A 133 -13.05 -7.47 3.01
C GLU A 133 -13.07 -5.95 2.84
N PRO A 134 -14.17 -5.34 2.36
CA PRO A 134 -14.27 -3.88 2.21
C PRO A 134 -14.00 -3.11 3.50
N THR A 135 -14.29 -3.71 4.66
CA THR A 135 -14.08 -3.12 5.98
C THR A 135 -12.60 -2.94 6.34
N GLU A 136 -11.71 -3.71 5.72
CA GLU A 136 -10.27 -3.63 5.95
C GLU A 136 -9.68 -2.29 5.49
N LEU A 137 -10.31 -1.63 4.51
CA LEU A 137 -9.90 -0.32 4.01
C LEU A 137 -9.77 0.74 5.13
N ARG A 138 -10.63 0.70 6.14
CA ARG A 138 -10.62 1.68 7.25
C ARG A 138 -9.29 1.73 7.98
N ASN A 139 -8.61 0.59 8.12
CA ASN A 139 -7.31 0.52 8.77
C ASN A 139 -6.22 1.22 7.95
N VAL A 140 -6.39 1.26 6.64
CA VAL A 140 -5.45 1.86 5.69
C VAL A 140 -5.65 3.37 5.59
N LEU A 141 -6.91 3.83 5.49
CA LEU A 141 -7.24 5.24 5.27
C LEU A 141 -6.60 6.17 6.30
N ARG A 142 -6.64 5.80 7.60
CA ARG A 142 -6.02 6.58 8.67
C ARG A 142 -4.52 6.75 8.44
N MET A 143 -3.82 5.68 8.08
CA MET A 143 -2.36 5.71 7.88
C MET A 143 -1.98 6.55 6.68
N VAL A 144 -2.74 6.42 5.58
CA VAL A 144 -2.55 7.25 4.38
C VAL A 144 -2.79 8.72 4.68
N ALA A 145 -3.89 9.07 5.37
CA ALA A 145 -4.22 10.45 5.70
C ALA A 145 -3.17 11.13 6.56
N ILE A 146 -2.54 10.40 7.49
CA ILE A 146 -1.44 10.94 8.30
C ILE A 146 -0.16 11.02 7.46
N CYS A 147 0.20 9.94 6.75
CA CYS A 147 1.45 9.87 6.01
C CYS A 147 1.52 10.93 4.90
N SER A 148 0.44 11.12 4.13
CA SER A 148 0.38 12.15 3.08
C SER A 148 0.56 13.58 3.60
N ALA A 149 0.16 13.83 4.85
CA ALA A 149 0.35 15.12 5.49
C ALA A 149 1.79 15.36 5.99
N VAL A 150 2.44 14.31 6.54
CA VAL A 150 3.77 14.42 7.16
C VAL A 150 4.92 14.15 6.20
N LEU A 151 4.66 13.42 5.11
CA LEU A 151 5.64 13.08 4.07
C LEU A 151 5.08 13.37 2.66
N PRO A 152 4.78 14.64 2.33
CA PRO A 152 4.11 15.01 1.09
C PRO A 152 4.94 14.77 -0.19
N GLN A 153 6.21 14.43 -0.06
CA GLN A 153 7.10 14.09 -1.16
C GLN A 153 7.14 12.58 -1.47
N LEU A 154 6.41 11.76 -0.72
CA LEU A 154 6.34 10.32 -0.88
C LEU A 154 5.01 9.93 -1.52
N ASP A 155 5.05 9.29 -2.67
CA ASP A 155 3.84 8.79 -3.32
C ASP A 155 3.23 7.65 -2.52
N LEU A 156 1.94 7.73 -2.23
CA LEU A 156 1.24 6.72 -1.44
C LEU A 156 0.25 5.94 -2.29
N SER A 157 0.27 4.63 -2.16
CA SER A 157 -0.72 3.76 -2.75
C SER A 157 -1.48 3.00 -1.67
N VAL A 158 -2.79 2.86 -1.86
CA VAL A 158 -3.66 2.07 -0.99
C VAL A 158 -3.82 0.67 -1.56
N SER A 159 -3.60 -0.33 -0.74
CA SER A 159 -3.89 -1.73 -1.03
C SER A 159 -4.74 -2.32 0.10
N THR A 160 -5.54 -3.35 -0.22
CA THR A 160 -6.45 -4.02 0.71
C THR A 160 -7.76 -3.25 0.94
N GLY A 161 -8.88 -3.91 0.72
CA GLY A 161 -10.22 -3.38 0.95
C GLY A 161 -10.77 -2.44 -0.14
N VAL A 162 -10.08 -2.30 -1.27
CA VAL A 162 -10.58 -1.52 -2.42
C VAL A 162 -11.43 -2.42 -3.31
N HIS A 163 -12.75 -2.29 -3.20
CA HIS A 163 -13.71 -3.16 -3.89
C HIS A 163 -14.62 -2.45 -4.87
N ASP A 164 -14.64 -1.11 -4.86
CA ASP A 164 -15.50 -0.26 -5.68
C ASP A 164 -14.93 1.16 -5.83
N GLY A 165 -15.58 1.99 -6.63
CA GLY A 165 -15.18 3.37 -6.88
C GLY A 165 -15.29 4.28 -5.64
N GLU A 166 -16.22 3.99 -4.72
CA GLU A 166 -16.32 4.74 -3.46
C GLU A 166 -15.08 4.52 -2.60
N ALA A 167 -14.60 3.28 -2.51
CA ALA A 167 -13.35 2.94 -1.82
C ALA A 167 -12.14 3.67 -2.42
N ALA A 168 -12.09 3.76 -3.76
CA ALA A 168 -11.03 4.51 -4.46
C ALA A 168 -11.10 6.02 -4.14
N VAL A 169 -12.28 6.64 -4.19
CA VAL A 169 -12.47 8.05 -3.81
C VAL A 169 -12.04 8.31 -2.36
N LYS A 170 -12.39 7.43 -1.42
CA LYS A 170 -11.96 7.54 -0.02
C LYS A 170 -10.44 7.55 0.11
N ALA A 171 -9.75 6.68 -0.62
CA ALA A 171 -8.29 6.63 -0.63
C ALA A 171 -7.67 7.92 -1.18
N LEU A 172 -8.18 8.42 -2.32
CA LEU A 172 -7.73 9.67 -2.94
C LEU A 172 -7.95 10.88 -2.02
N LEU A 173 -9.11 10.98 -1.38
CA LEU A 173 -9.40 12.04 -0.39
C LEU A 173 -8.42 12.02 0.79
N CYS A 174 -7.96 10.85 1.21
CA CYS A 174 -6.95 10.71 2.25
C CYS A 174 -5.52 11.04 1.76
N GLY A 175 -5.30 11.23 0.45
CA GLY A 175 -4.01 11.61 -0.11
C GLY A 175 -3.25 10.47 -0.78
N ALA A 176 -3.92 9.37 -1.17
CA ALA A 176 -3.32 8.37 -2.02
C ALA A 176 -3.15 8.88 -3.46
N GLU A 177 -2.03 8.55 -4.09
CA GLU A 177 -1.77 8.76 -5.51
C GLU A 177 -2.39 7.65 -6.37
N ALA A 178 -2.45 6.43 -5.84
CA ALA A 178 -2.98 5.28 -6.54
C ALA A 178 -3.69 4.31 -5.60
N VAL A 179 -4.50 3.42 -6.17
CA VAL A 179 -5.11 2.30 -5.46
C VAL A 179 -4.77 0.99 -6.16
N GLN A 180 -4.57 -0.06 -5.37
CA GLN A 180 -4.34 -1.41 -5.87
C GLN A 180 -5.59 -2.25 -5.69
N VAL A 181 -6.05 -2.86 -6.78
CA VAL A 181 -7.26 -3.66 -6.83
C VAL A 181 -6.90 -5.09 -7.20
N CYS A 182 -7.17 -6.03 -6.32
CA CYS A 182 -6.91 -7.45 -6.55
C CYS A 182 -8.18 -8.28 -6.36
N THR A 183 -8.72 -8.32 -5.14
CA THR A 183 -9.90 -9.13 -4.80
C THR A 183 -11.11 -8.80 -5.67
N ALA A 184 -11.39 -7.53 -5.92
CA ALA A 184 -12.52 -7.12 -6.76
C ALA A 184 -12.37 -7.60 -8.20
N ILE A 185 -11.16 -7.54 -8.78
CA ILE A 185 -10.88 -8.09 -10.11
C ILE A 185 -11.12 -9.60 -10.14
N HIS A 186 -10.64 -10.31 -9.11
CA HIS A 186 -10.81 -11.76 -9.03
C HIS A 186 -12.30 -12.18 -8.93
N GLN A 187 -13.09 -11.40 -8.19
CA GLN A 187 -14.51 -11.68 -7.96
C GLN A 187 -15.43 -11.20 -9.07
N LYS A 188 -15.12 -10.07 -9.72
CA LYS A 188 -16.02 -9.36 -10.65
C LYS A 188 -15.47 -9.26 -12.08
N GLY A 189 -14.21 -9.64 -12.33
CA GLY A 189 -13.56 -9.45 -13.61
C GLY A 189 -12.90 -8.08 -13.75
N PHE A 190 -12.28 -7.85 -14.92
CA PHE A 190 -11.52 -6.61 -15.19
C PHE A 190 -12.41 -5.39 -15.40
N GLU A 191 -13.67 -5.59 -15.72
CA GLU A 191 -14.68 -4.54 -15.92
C GLU A 191 -14.83 -3.64 -14.70
N VAL A 192 -14.56 -4.16 -13.50
CA VAL A 192 -14.60 -3.40 -12.24
C VAL A 192 -13.67 -2.18 -12.25
N ILE A 193 -12.59 -2.21 -13.04
CA ILE A 193 -11.69 -1.05 -13.17
C ILE A 193 -12.37 0.09 -13.92
N ALA A 194 -13.09 -0.22 -15.00
CA ALA A 194 -13.86 0.78 -15.74
C ALA A 194 -14.99 1.37 -14.87
N GLU A 195 -15.70 0.51 -14.14
CA GLU A 195 -16.75 0.93 -13.20
C GLU A 195 -16.22 1.86 -12.10
N MET A 196 -15.03 1.56 -11.55
CA MET A 196 -14.37 2.41 -10.56
C MET A 196 -14.01 3.78 -11.12
N ASN A 197 -13.42 3.82 -12.32
CA ASN A 197 -13.07 5.08 -12.98
C ASN A 197 -14.31 5.91 -13.27
N GLU A 198 -15.36 5.31 -13.83
CA GLU A 198 -16.63 6.00 -14.09
C GLU A 198 -17.29 6.53 -12.80
N TYR A 199 -17.17 5.79 -11.70
CA TYR A 199 -17.65 6.27 -10.39
C TYR A 199 -16.87 7.50 -9.92
N ILE A 200 -15.53 7.49 -10.04
CA ILE A 200 -14.66 8.61 -9.66
C ILE A 200 -15.02 9.85 -10.47
N ASP A 201 -15.16 9.71 -11.80
CA ASP A 201 -15.50 10.82 -12.70
C ASP A 201 -16.86 11.42 -12.33
N ARG A 202 -17.91 10.59 -12.23
CA ARG A 202 -19.25 11.05 -11.84
C ARG A 202 -19.30 11.67 -10.45
N TRP A 203 -18.52 11.14 -9.50
CA TRP A 203 -18.42 11.70 -8.17
C TRP A 203 -17.73 13.07 -8.20
N ALA A 204 -16.61 13.19 -8.90
CA ALA A 204 -15.87 14.44 -9.04
C ALA A 204 -16.74 15.54 -9.69
N GLU A 205 -17.44 15.21 -10.77
CA GLU A 205 -18.36 16.11 -11.46
C GLU A 205 -19.48 16.62 -10.51
N ARG A 206 -20.13 15.71 -9.76
CA ARG A 206 -21.15 16.09 -8.74
C ARG A 206 -20.62 17.01 -7.65
N GLN A 207 -19.34 16.88 -7.30
CA GLN A 207 -18.66 17.71 -6.30
C GLN A 207 -18.06 19.00 -6.88
N GLY A 208 -18.11 19.16 -8.22
CA GLY A 208 -17.58 20.33 -8.92
C GLY A 208 -16.05 20.33 -9.07
N PHE A 209 -15.42 19.16 -9.08
CA PHE A 209 -13.99 19.01 -9.31
C PHE A 209 -13.69 18.69 -10.77
N GLY A 210 -12.70 19.39 -11.34
CA GLY A 210 -12.24 19.19 -12.71
C GLY A 210 -11.04 18.23 -12.85
N SER A 211 -10.39 17.89 -11.74
CA SER A 211 -9.23 17.00 -11.73
C SER A 211 -9.07 16.27 -10.39
N LEU A 212 -8.29 15.17 -10.41
CA LEU A 212 -7.95 14.44 -9.17
C LEU A 212 -7.19 15.31 -8.17
N ASP A 213 -6.33 16.20 -8.64
CA ASP A 213 -5.49 17.06 -7.78
C ASP A 213 -6.31 18.06 -6.97
N GLU A 214 -7.52 18.42 -7.44
CA GLU A 214 -8.40 19.34 -6.71
C GLU A 214 -8.99 18.73 -5.44
N PHE A 215 -9.09 17.41 -5.34
CA PHE A 215 -9.65 16.76 -4.17
C PHE A 215 -8.71 15.78 -3.46
N ARG A 216 -7.59 15.40 -4.09
CA ARG A 216 -6.61 14.53 -3.44
C ARG A 216 -6.09 15.15 -2.15
N GLY A 217 -6.11 14.37 -1.08
CA GLY A 217 -5.60 14.80 0.22
C GLY A 217 -6.48 15.83 0.96
N ARG A 218 -7.68 16.13 0.50
CA ARG A 218 -8.59 17.05 1.22
C ARG A 218 -8.94 16.59 2.63
N LEU A 219 -8.91 15.28 2.87
CA LEU A 219 -9.14 14.65 4.18
C LEU A 219 -7.85 14.12 4.80
N ASN A 220 -6.69 14.65 4.44
CA ASN A 220 -5.45 14.29 5.12
C ASN A 220 -5.36 15.00 6.49
N PHE A 221 -4.47 14.49 7.34
CA PHE A 221 -4.32 14.97 8.74
C PHE A 221 -3.96 16.47 8.85
N LYS A 222 -3.39 17.08 7.82
CA LYS A 222 -3.07 18.51 7.79
C LYS A 222 -4.33 19.37 7.55
N ASN A 223 -5.24 18.87 6.72
CA ASN A 223 -6.44 19.59 6.32
C ASN A 223 -7.65 19.28 7.22
N ASP A 224 -7.68 18.07 7.79
CA ASP A 224 -8.69 17.65 8.77
C ASP A 224 -8.00 17.28 10.09
N THR A 225 -7.96 18.24 11.01
CA THR A 225 -7.40 18.06 12.36
C THR A 225 -8.44 17.54 13.36
N SER A 226 -9.54 16.96 12.87
CA SER A 226 -10.57 16.43 13.75
C SER A 226 -9.98 15.42 14.75
N ALA A 227 -10.53 15.43 15.96
CA ALA A 227 -10.13 14.52 17.03
C ALA A 227 -10.25 13.03 16.65
N MET A 228 -10.92 12.71 15.53
CA MET A 228 -11.11 11.33 15.04
C MET A 228 -9.81 10.59 14.78
N PHE A 229 -8.72 11.29 14.41
CA PHE A 229 -7.41 10.66 14.25
C PHE A 229 -6.75 10.26 15.57
N GLN A 230 -7.16 10.84 16.68
CA GLN A 230 -6.57 10.66 18.00
C GLN A 230 -7.48 9.88 18.97
N LEU A 231 -8.78 9.79 18.66
CA LEU A 231 -9.74 9.16 19.56
C LEU A 231 -9.65 7.62 19.53
N SER A 232 -9.59 7.04 20.72
CA SER A 232 -9.93 5.63 20.93
C SER A 232 -11.44 5.47 21.19
N LEU A 233 -11.93 4.24 21.13
CA LEU A 233 -13.34 3.92 21.39
C LEU A 233 -13.82 4.41 22.77
N ILE A 234 -12.93 4.43 23.76
CA ILE A 234 -13.19 4.92 25.13
C ILE A 234 -13.52 6.41 25.12
N HIS A 235 -12.81 7.21 24.33
CA HIS A 235 -13.05 8.66 24.22
C HIS A 235 -14.36 9.00 23.50
N ILE A 236 -14.84 8.11 22.62
CA ILE A 236 -16.11 8.32 21.90
C ILE A 236 -17.32 8.03 22.78
N SER A 237 -17.19 7.10 23.73
CA SER A 237 -18.27 6.68 24.63
C SER A 237 -18.42 7.56 25.88
N GLU A 238 -17.43 8.37 26.21
CA GLU A 238 -17.52 9.33 27.31
C GLU A 238 -18.12 10.66 26.80
N PRO A 239 -19.29 11.09 27.29
CA PRO A 239 -19.78 12.43 27.00
C PRO A 239 -18.81 13.45 27.59
N THR A 240 -18.20 14.26 26.73
CA THR A 240 -17.43 15.44 27.16
C THR A 240 -18.33 16.32 28.06
N ARG A 241 -18.12 16.24 29.36
CA ARG A 241 -18.66 17.23 30.28
C ARG A 241 -17.87 18.52 30.06
N HIS A 242 -18.51 19.45 29.35
CA HIS A 242 -18.13 20.86 29.33
C HIS A 242 -18.82 21.57 30.50
#